data_56df0cd6c5795e448574d6bf728de6d2
#
_entry.id   56df0cd6c5795e448574d6bf728de6d2
#
_cell.length_a   1.000
_cell.length_b   1.000
_cell.length_c   1.000
_cell.angle_alpha   90.00
_cell.angle_beta   90.00
_cell.angle_gamma   90.00
#
_symmetry.space_group_name_H-M   'P 1'
#
loop_
_entity.id
_entity.type
_entity.pdbx_description
1 polymer ?
#
loop_
_entity_poly.entity_id
_entity_poly.type
_entity_poly.pdbx_seq_one_letter_code
_entity_poly.pdbx_strand_id
1 'polypeptide(L)'
;LLGKQVLYTARQEGRVLTLDAPDDNATFRTTILDMQTLMNQGVSTLVLKTGKTSTTLNLTLLCQDQKPGTRVTLRHLGSSAHLTVGFRSRRDLIVGR
;
A
#
# COMPACT_ATOMS: atom_id res chain seq x y z
N LEU A 1 0.04 -13.33 -2.95
CA LEU A 1 0.66 -12.12 -2.46
C LEU A 1 -0.31 -11.24 -1.72
N LEU A 2 -1.36 -10.91 -2.35
CA LEU A 2 -2.25 -9.88 -1.87
C LEU A 2 -3.52 -10.51 -1.34
N GLY A 3 -4.19 -9.82 -0.45
CA GLY A 3 -5.42 -10.31 0.12
C GLY A 3 -6.46 -10.59 -0.94
N LYS A 4 -7.34 -11.54 -0.66
CA LYS A 4 -8.37 -11.92 -1.60
C LYS A 4 -9.65 -11.12 -1.44
N GLN A 5 -9.70 -10.26 -0.43
CA GLN A 5 -10.91 -9.52 -0.10
C GLN A 5 -11.17 -8.35 -1.04
N VAL A 6 -10.16 -7.95 -1.80
CA VAL A 6 -10.24 -6.78 -2.66
C VAL A 6 -10.00 -7.18 -4.10
N LEU A 7 -10.94 -6.85 -4.95
CA LEU A 7 -10.77 -6.98 -6.39
C LEU A 7 -10.11 -5.70 -6.90
N TYR A 8 -8.94 -5.83 -7.49
CA TYR A 8 -8.25 -4.70 -8.05
C TYR A 8 -7.42 -5.11 -9.24
N THR A 9 -7.06 -4.12 -10.03
CA THR A 9 -6.16 -4.28 -11.17
C THR A 9 -4.81 -3.73 -10.79
N ALA A 10 -3.76 -4.52 -10.98
CA ALA A 10 -2.40 -4.11 -10.69
C ALA A 10 -1.69 -3.72 -11.98
N ARG A 11 -1.01 -2.58 -11.96
CA ARG A 11 -0.28 -2.10 -13.12
C ARG A 11 1.04 -1.49 -12.67
N GLN A 12 2.13 -1.95 -13.26
CA GLN A 12 3.44 -1.38 -12.98
C GLN A 12 3.90 -0.53 -14.15
N GLU A 13 4.25 0.72 -13.86
CA GLU A 13 4.81 1.64 -14.82
C GLU A 13 6.11 2.19 -14.25
N GLY A 14 7.25 1.77 -14.82
CA GLY A 14 8.54 2.15 -14.28
C GLY A 14 8.71 1.63 -12.86
N ARG A 15 8.86 2.54 -11.91
CA ARG A 15 9.05 2.22 -10.49
C ARG A 15 7.78 2.33 -9.67
N VAL A 16 6.65 2.54 -10.31
CA VAL A 16 5.37 2.74 -9.63
C VAL A 16 4.46 1.55 -9.89
N LEU A 17 3.98 0.93 -8.81
CA LEU A 17 2.96 -0.10 -8.87
C LEU A 17 1.64 0.53 -8.44
N THR A 18 0.65 0.49 -9.31
CA THR A 18 -0.67 1.04 -9.03
C THR A 18 -1.66 -0.10 -8.87
N LEU A 19 -2.37 -0.10 -7.74
CA LEU A 19 -3.48 -1.00 -7.47
C LEU A 19 -4.76 -0.18 -7.60
N ASP A 20 -5.63 -0.59 -8.52
CA ASP A 20 -6.83 0.17 -8.84
C ASP A 20 -8.04 -0.67 -8.47
N ALA A 21 -8.75 -0.26 -7.43
CA ALA A 21 -9.94 -0.94 -6.95
C ALA A 21 -11.18 -0.13 -7.29
N PRO A 22 -12.23 -0.77 -7.83
CA PRO A 22 -13.42 -0.03 -8.28
C PRO A 22 -14.28 0.50 -7.15
N ASP A 23 -14.19 -0.10 -5.96
CA ASP A 23 -15.02 0.31 -4.83
C ASP A 23 -14.44 1.53 -4.12
N ASP A 24 -15.29 2.24 -3.38
CA ASP A 24 -14.85 3.35 -2.54
C ASP A 24 -14.14 2.86 -1.28
N ASN A 25 -14.40 1.64 -0.87
CA ASN A 25 -13.80 1.03 0.32
C ASN A 25 -12.92 -0.14 -0.12
N ALA A 26 -11.71 -0.17 0.38
CA ALA A 26 -10.78 -1.25 0.09
C ALA A 26 -9.80 -1.42 1.24
N THR A 27 -9.38 -2.64 1.48
CA THR A 27 -8.35 -2.94 2.47
C THR A 27 -7.24 -3.73 1.79
N PHE A 28 -6.05 -3.17 1.79
CA PHE A 28 -4.87 -3.82 1.24
C PHE A 28 -4.00 -4.29 2.41
N ARG A 29 -3.81 -5.60 2.51
CA ARG A 29 -3.02 -6.21 3.59
C ARG A 29 -1.79 -6.87 3.00
N THR A 30 -0.66 -6.58 3.60
CA THR A 30 0.61 -7.11 3.13
C THR A 30 1.60 -7.18 4.29
N THR A 31 2.84 -7.45 3.99
CA THR A 31 3.94 -7.45 4.97
C THR A 31 5.09 -6.61 4.44
N ILE A 32 6.00 -6.26 5.36
CA ILE A 32 7.22 -5.55 4.97
C ILE A 32 8.04 -6.42 3.99
N LEU A 33 8.05 -7.74 4.20
CA LEU A 33 8.76 -8.63 3.28
C LEU A 33 8.23 -8.50 1.84
N ASP A 34 6.91 -8.44 1.67
CA ASP A 34 6.32 -8.27 0.36
C ASP A 34 6.73 -6.93 -0.26
N MET A 35 6.79 -5.89 0.55
CA MET A 35 7.20 -4.56 0.07
C MET A 35 8.69 -4.57 -0.32
N GLN A 36 9.53 -5.27 0.45
CA GLN A 36 10.94 -5.43 0.10
C GLN A 36 11.11 -6.22 -1.20
N THR A 37 10.28 -7.22 -1.41
CA THR A 37 10.27 -8.00 -2.65
C THR A 37 9.94 -7.11 -3.84
N LEU A 38 8.95 -6.23 -3.69
CA LEU A 38 8.62 -5.27 -4.75
C LEU A 38 9.79 -4.34 -5.04
N MET A 39 10.47 -3.86 -4.00
CA MET A 39 11.64 -3.00 -4.20
C MET A 39 12.75 -3.72 -4.97
N ASN A 40 12.95 -5.01 -4.68
CA ASN A 40 13.92 -5.83 -5.41
C ASN A 40 13.53 -6.03 -6.87
N GLN A 41 12.27 -5.87 -7.20
CA GLN A 41 11.76 -5.94 -8.57
C GLN A 41 11.73 -4.58 -9.26
N GLY A 42 12.27 -3.55 -8.61
CA GLY A 42 12.37 -2.23 -9.19
C GLY A 42 11.21 -1.28 -8.82
N VAL A 43 10.32 -1.68 -7.93
CA VAL A 43 9.21 -0.83 -7.50
C VAL A 43 9.65 -0.02 -6.30
N SER A 44 9.52 1.30 -6.36
CA SER A 44 9.85 2.18 -5.25
C SER A 44 8.61 2.86 -4.67
N THR A 45 7.50 2.86 -5.39
CA THR A 45 6.28 3.56 -5.01
C THR A 45 5.08 2.66 -5.23
N LEU A 46 4.21 2.61 -4.23
CA LEU A 46 2.96 1.87 -4.30
C LEU A 46 1.81 2.87 -4.24
N VAL A 47 0.87 2.74 -5.16
CA VAL A 47 -0.32 3.59 -5.20
C VAL A 47 -1.55 2.71 -5.10
N LEU A 48 -2.43 3.01 -4.17
CA LEU A 48 -3.74 2.38 -4.07
C LEU A 48 -4.80 3.40 -4.45
N LYS A 49 -5.56 3.09 -5.49
CA LYS A 49 -6.66 3.94 -5.94
C LYS A 49 -7.99 3.26 -5.69
N THR A 50 -8.91 4.01 -5.12
CA THR A 50 -10.30 3.59 -4.98
C THR A 50 -11.18 4.67 -5.60
N GLY A 51 -12.49 4.51 -5.53
CA GLY A 51 -13.40 5.43 -6.20
C GLY A 51 -13.29 6.87 -5.74
N LYS A 52 -12.88 7.11 -4.49
CA LYS A 52 -12.85 8.47 -3.91
C LYS A 52 -11.49 8.91 -3.41
N THR A 53 -10.52 8.02 -3.40
CA THR A 53 -9.24 8.36 -2.78
C THR A 53 -8.08 7.60 -3.44
N SER A 54 -6.93 8.21 -3.40
CA SER A 54 -5.70 7.62 -3.91
C SER A 54 -4.62 7.83 -2.87
N THR A 55 -3.92 6.77 -2.50
CA THR A 55 -2.83 6.83 -1.51
C THR A 55 -1.54 6.40 -2.17
N THR A 56 -0.50 7.19 -1.98
CA THR A 56 0.84 6.93 -2.48
C THR A 56 1.75 6.62 -1.31
N LEU A 57 2.48 5.51 -1.38
CA LEU A 57 3.44 5.11 -0.36
C LEU A 57 4.83 5.02 -0.96
N ASN A 58 5.81 5.61 -0.26
CA ASN A 58 7.22 5.42 -0.59
C ASN A 58 7.69 4.15 0.13
N LEU A 59 8.04 3.11 -0.62
CA LEU A 59 8.37 1.81 -0.04
C LEU A 59 9.66 1.86 0.78
N THR A 60 10.61 2.71 0.41
CA THR A 60 11.84 2.86 1.17
C THR A 60 11.56 3.38 2.58
N LEU A 61 10.71 4.39 2.68
CA LEU A 61 10.32 4.94 3.99
C LEU A 61 9.45 3.95 4.76
N LEU A 62 8.55 3.26 4.07
CA LEU A 62 7.66 2.29 4.71
C LEU A 62 8.44 1.15 5.36
N CYS A 63 9.47 0.66 4.69
CA CYS A 63 10.26 -0.48 5.16
C CYS A 63 11.39 -0.08 6.10
N GLN A 64 11.63 1.21 6.29
CA GLN A 64 12.73 1.69 7.11
C GLN A 64 12.58 1.24 8.56
N ASP A 65 13.60 0.57 9.09
CA ASP A 65 13.63 0.09 10.48
C ASP A 65 12.51 -0.89 10.82
N GLN A 66 11.99 -1.59 9.82
CA GLN A 66 10.92 -2.58 10.02
C GLN A 66 11.43 -3.98 9.79
N LYS A 67 10.90 -4.93 10.56
CA LYS A 67 11.20 -6.35 10.38
C LYS A 67 10.38 -6.93 9.26
N PRO A 68 10.90 -7.93 8.51
CA PRO A 68 10.19 -8.48 7.35
C PRO A 68 8.79 -9.03 7.66
N GLY A 69 8.59 -9.57 8.86
CA GLY A 69 7.30 -10.13 9.25
C GLY A 69 6.27 -9.12 9.69
N THR A 70 6.63 -7.83 9.76
CA THR A 70 5.71 -6.78 10.18
C THR A 70 4.57 -6.65 9.18
N ARG A 71 3.35 -6.62 9.67
CA ARG A 71 2.17 -6.49 8.83
C ARG A 71 1.91 -5.05 8.46
N VAL A 72 1.48 -4.85 7.23
CA VAL A 72 1.12 -3.53 6.71
C VAL A 72 -0.32 -3.60 6.24
N THR A 73 -1.14 -2.68 6.71
CA THR A 73 -2.54 -2.59 6.31
C THR A 73 -2.82 -1.17 5.84
N LEU A 74 -3.25 -1.05 4.60
CA LEU A 74 -3.71 0.22 4.04
C LEU A 74 -5.19 0.11 3.76
N ARG A 75 -5.97 0.98 4.36
CA ARG A 75 -7.43 0.90 4.29
C ARG A 75 -8.00 2.20 3.78
N HIS A 76 -8.83 2.11 2.76
CA HIS A 76 -9.60 3.23 2.24
C HIS A 76 -11.07 3.06 2.68
N LEU A 77 -11.60 4.10 3.31
CA LEU A 77 -13.00 4.17 3.69
C LEU A 77 -13.56 5.46 3.11
N GLY A 78 -14.25 5.35 1.96
CA GLY A 78 -14.72 6.52 1.25
C GLY A 78 -13.55 7.42 0.87
N SER A 79 -13.52 8.64 1.40
CA SER A 79 -12.45 9.61 1.13
C SER A 79 -11.33 9.57 2.16
N SER A 80 -11.38 8.64 3.13
CA SER A 80 -10.36 8.53 4.18
C SER A 80 -9.38 7.41 3.88
N ALA A 81 -8.13 7.60 4.28
CA ALA A 81 -7.10 6.59 4.16
C ALA A 81 -6.43 6.37 5.51
N HIS A 82 -6.20 5.12 5.87
CA HIS A 82 -5.56 4.74 7.12
C HIS A 82 -4.45 3.74 6.82
N LEU A 83 -3.28 3.99 7.37
CA LEU A 83 -2.13 3.10 7.24
C LEU A 83 -1.72 2.61 8.63
N THR A 84 -1.60 1.30 8.77
CA THR A 84 -1.10 0.68 9.98
C THR A 84 0.12 -0.16 9.63
N VAL A 85 1.19 0.02 10.37
CA VAL A 85 2.41 -0.77 10.23
C VAL A 85 2.66 -1.45 11.56
N GLY A 86 2.55 -2.78 11.58
CA GLY A 86 2.55 -3.54 12.83
C GLY A 86 1.32 -3.16 13.65
N PHE A 87 1.56 -2.58 14.82
CA PHE A 87 0.48 -2.13 15.70
C PHE A 87 0.34 -0.61 15.76
N ARG A 88 1.03 0.10 14.87
CA ARG A 88 1.06 1.56 14.92
C ARG A 88 0.39 2.17 13.71
N SER A 89 -0.36 3.22 13.96
CA SER A 89 -0.88 4.04 12.87
C SER A 89 0.25 4.89 12.30
N ARG A 90 0.47 4.82 10.99
CA ARG A 90 1.57 5.51 10.33
C ARG A 90 1.05 6.37 9.18
N ARG A 91 0.11 7.24 9.50
CA ARG A 91 -0.43 8.18 8.51
C ARG A 91 0.62 9.13 7.98
N ASP A 92 1.67 9.34 8.74
CA ASP A 92 2.81 10.16 8.33
C ASP A 92 3.53 9.62 7.11
N LEU A 93 3.39 8.32 6.82
CA LEU A 93 4.02 7.70 5.66
C LEU A 93 3.20 7.84 4.38
N ILE A 94 1.97 8.30 4.47
CA ILE A 94 1.15 8.52 3.29
C ILE A 94 1.63 9.77 2.58
N VAL A 95 2.03 9.59 1.31
CA VAL A 95 2.55 10.67 0.49
C VAL A 95 1.49 11.04 -0.53
N GLY A 96 0.80 12.02 -0.46
CA GLY A 96 -0.19 12.43 -1.43
C GLY A 96 -1.48 11.61 -1.38
N ARG A 97 -2.60 12.27 -1.45
CA ARG A 97 -3.91 11.64 -1.46
C ARG A 97 -4.80 12.29 -2.50
#